data_c3ad3ee8074f32efd68f051c9343e7c4
#
_entry.id   c3ad3ee8074f32efd68f051c9343e7c4
#
_cell.length_a   1.000
_cell.length_b   1.000
_cell.length_c   1.000
_cell.angle_alpha   90.00
_cell.angle_beta   90.00
_cell.angle_gamma   90.00
#
_symmetry.space_group_name_H-M   'P 1'
#
loop_
_entity.id
_entity.type
_entity.pdbx_description
1 polymer ?
#
loop_
_entity_poly.entity_id
_entity_poly.type
_entity_poly.pdbx_seq_one_letter_code
_entity_poly.pdbx_strand_id
1 'polypeptide(L)'
;HKAAYEIIQNIRCAIMRKMSKMSMGTIQEKSSGEFKQLVIDDTERLEGQIAHAIPEMTASILIPIFVFAYLLFVDWRMALASLASAVLGNVIYYSMMIGRSERMKEYMSANGDMNATIVEYVNGMEVIRMFNQTASSMGRFKGAVLKVRDITTAWYKHCYPFMSISQVVMPSTIAFVLPVGVVLLSGGTTTLNEVILCILLSMGLVGSLQAMIEFWHDIAAIYEIQPRIQALLEAKELPEPIEAQHSSGNDVELKDVHFSYGAIEVIHGVSFTAKAGTVTALVGPSGSGKSTLAKLIARFWDVSAGAVTV
;
A
#
# COMPACT_ATOMS: atom_id res chain seq x y z
N HIS A 1 12.62 -6.31 17.05
CA HIS A 1 12.39 -7.40 16.08
C HIS A 1 11.47 -8.50 16.65
N LYS A 2 11.77 -9.12 17.84
CA LYS A 2 10.93 -10.20 18.38
C LYS A 2 9.45 -9.81 18.48
N ALA A 3 9.16 -8.66 19.08
CA ALA A 3 7.79 -8.14 19.18
C ALA A 3 7.15 -7.88 17.81
N ALA A 4 7.91 -7.37 16.84
CA ALA A 4 7.42 -7.16 15.47
C ALA A 4 7.03 -8.48 14.81
N TYR A 5 7.87 -9.51 14.90
CA TYR A 5 7.54 -10.85 14.38
C TYR A 5 6.30 -11.45 15.04
N GLU A 6 6.13 -11.31 16.37
CA GLU A 6 4.92 -11.78 17.07
C GLU A 6 3.66 -11.04 16.60
N ILE A 7 3.74 -9.73 16.39
CA ILE A 7 2.61 -8.93 15.84
C ILE A 7 2.25 -9.41 14.45
N ILE A 8 3.24 -9.56 13.57
CA ILE A 8 3.00 -10.00 12.18
C ILE A 8 2.46 -11.42 12.13
N GLN A 9 2.99 -12.33 12.95
CA GLN A 9 2.44 -13.67 13.10
C GLN A 9 0.96 -13.63 13.49
N ASN A 10 0.61 -12.80 14.47
CA ASN A 10 -0.77 -12.65 14.91
C ASN A 10 -1.68 -12.09 13.81
N ILE A 11 -1.21 -11.09 13.06
CA ILE A 11 -1.93 -10.53 11.91
C ILE A 11 -2.14 -11.60 10.84
N ARG A 12 -1.09 -12.33 10.44
CA ARG A 12 -1.21 -13.43 9.46
C ARG A 12 -2.18 -14.51 9.92
N CYS A 13 -2.10 -14.92 11.19
CA CYS A 13 -3.03 -15.89 11.76
C CYS A 13 -4.48 -15.36 11.80
N ALA A 14 -4.68 -14.07 12.11
CA ALA A 14 -6.00 -13.45 12.10
C ALA A 14 -6.59 -13.42 10.68
N ILE A 15 -5.78 -13.04 9.67
CA ILE A 15 -6.18 -13.06 8.25
C ILE A 15 -6.58 -14.48 7.83
N MET A 16 -5.75 -15.48 8.12
CA MET A 16 -6.04 -16.88 7.74
C MET A 16 -7.29 -17.43 8.41
N ARG A 17 -7.48 -17.14 9.71
CA ARG A 17 -8.72 -17.51 10.43
C ARG A 17 -9.93 -16.80 9.84
N LYS A 18 -9.80 -15.54 9.46
CA LYS A 18 -10.89 -14.82 8.81
C LYS A 18 -11.24 -15.42 7.47
N MET A 19 -10.25 -15.71 6.64
CA MET A 19 -10.46 -16.36 5.34
C MET A 19 -11.13 -17.72 5.47
N SER A 20 -10.79 -18.53 6.48
CA SER A 20 -11.43 -19.84 6.71
C SER A 20 -12.92 -19.74 7.08
N LYS A 21 -13.36 -18.57 7.57
CA LYS A 21 -14.77 -18.32 7.95
C LYS A 21 -15.56 -17.52 6.90
N MET A 22 -14.88 -17.00 5.89
CA MET A 22 -15.55 -16.28 4.80
C MET A 22 -16.21 -17.26 3.82
N SER A 23 -17.19 -16.76 3.09
CA SER A 23 -17.78 -17.55 2.00
C SER A 23 -16.75 -17.81 0.90
N MET A 24 -16.72 -19.02 0.34
CA MET A 24 -15.84 -19.35 -0.77
C MET A 24 -16.08 -18.44 -1.98
N GLY A 25 -17.32 -17.98 -2.14
CA GLY A 25 -17.67 -17.01 -3.17
C GLY A 25 -16.95 -15.68 -3.01
N THR A 26 -16.98 -15.10 -1.82
CA THR A 26 -16.25 -13.85 -1.51
C THR A 26 -14.74 -14.01 -1.71
N ILE A 27 -14.19 -15.19 -1.37
CA ILE A 27 -12.77 -15.49 -1.63
C ILE A 27 -12.49 -15.54 -3.13
N GLN A 28 -13.40 -16.11 -3.94
CA GLN A 28 -13.24 -16.21 -5.39
C GLN A 28 -13.39 -14.88 -6.15
N GLU A 29 -13.99 -13.85 -5.54
CA GLU A 29 -14.08 -12.49 -6.11
C GLU A 29 -12.72 -11.81 -6.21
N LYS A 30 -11.76 -12.20 -5.37
CA LYS A 30 -10.39 -11.70 -5.38
C LYS A 30 -9.44 -12.72 -6.00
N SER A 31 -8.41 -12.23 -6.67
CA SER A 31 -7.38 -13.10 -7.21
C SER A 31 -6.49 -13.68 -6.10
N SER A 32 -5.96 -14.89 -6.31
CA SER A 32 -4.98 -15.48 -5.39
C SER A 32 -3.73 -14.60 -5.22
N GLY A 33 -3.40 -13.79 -6.25
CA GLY A 33 -2.32 -12.82 -6.21
C GLY A 33 -2.58 -11.69 -5.21
N GLU A 34 -3.82 -11.18 -5.12
CA GLU A 34 -4.20 -10.16 -4.14
C GLU A 34 -4.09 -10.68 -2.71
N PHE A 35 -4.53 -11.93 -2.46
CA PHE A 35 -4.37 -12.54 -1.14
C PHE A 35 -2.90 -12.77 -0.78
N LYS A 36 -2.09 -13.26 -1.73
CA LYS A 36 -0.64 -13.40 -1.53
C LYS A 36 -0.02 -12.06 -1.18
N GLN A 37 -0.34 -11.00 -1.93
CA GLN A 37 0.16 -9.65 -1.67
C GLN A 37 -0.21 -9.21 -0.24
N LEU A 38 -1.46 -9.39 0.18
CA LEU A 38 -1.93 -8.95 1.49
C LEU A 38 -1.28 -9.75 2.63
N VAL A 39 -1.21 -11.10 2.51
CA VAL A 39 -0.73 -11.99 3.59
C VAL A 39 0.80 -12.01 3.70
N ILE A 40 1.51 -11.87 2.58
CA ILE A 40 2.96 -11.98 2.53
C ILE A 40 3.59 -10.59 2.36
N ASP A 41 3.37 -9.95 1.20
CA ASP A 41 4.14 -8.78 0.81
C ASP A 41 3.80 -7.55 1.69
N ASP A 42 2.50 -7.30 1.94
CA ASP A 42 2.05 -6.17 2.76
C ASP A 42 2.41 -6.38 4.25
N THR A 43 2.29 -7.60 4.77
CA THR A 43 2.68 -7.88 6.16
C THR A 43 4.19 -7.85 6.38
N GLU A 44 5.01 -8.25 5.39
CA GLU A 44 6.46 -8.15 5.45
C GLU A 44 6.92 -6.68 5.45
N ARG A 45 6.28 -5.84 4.64
CA ARG A 45 6.52 -4.38 4.67
C ARG A 45 6.18 -3.80 6.04
N LEU A 46 5.06 -4.21 6.66
CA LEU A 46 4.69 -3.77 8.02
C LEU A 46 5.70 -4.23 9.07
N GLU A 47 6.29 -5.42 8.95
CA GLU A 47 7.28 -5.92 9.89
C GLU A 47 8.49 -4.99 9.97
N GLY A 48 9.08 -4.65 8.82
CA GLY A 48 10.21 -3.74 8.76
C GLY A 48 9.90 -2.39 9.43
N GLN A 49 8.71 -1.85 9.14
CA GLN A 49 8.27 -0.58 9.73
C GLN A 49 8.07 -0.69 11.25
N ILE A 50 7.38 -1.72 11.75
CA ILE A 50 7.12 -1.88 13.20
C ILE A 50 8.43 -2.15 13.96
N ALA A 51 9.35 -2.91 13.37
CA ALA A 51 10.63 -3.25 14.03
C ALA A 51 11.52 -2.03 14.23
N HIS A 52 11.50 -1.08 13.29
CA HIS A 52 12.37 0.08 13.28
C HIS A 52 11.68 1.38 13.73
N ALA A 53 10.34 1.45 13.67
CA ALA A 53 9.57 2.67 13.96
C ALA A 53 9.91 3.28 15.33
N ILE A 54 9.87 2.50 16.40
CA ILE A 54 10.07 3.05 17.76
C ILE A 54 11.51 3.54 17.98
N PRO A 55 12.58 2.73 17.74
CA PRO A 55 13.93 3.17 17.97
C PRO A 55 14.36 4.30 17.03
N GLU A 56 14.03 4.23 15.75
CA GLU A 56 14.41 5.24 14.77
C GLU A 56 13.66 6.56 14.97
N MET A 57 12.35 6.52 15.25
CA MET A 57 11.58 7.70 15.59
C MET A 57 12.14 8.39 16.85
N THR A 58 12.41 7.59 17.88
CA THR A 58 12.96 8.13 19.14
C THR A 58 14.32 8.78 18.90
N ALA A 59 15.21 8.12 18.17
CA ALA A 59 16.53 8.65 17.84
C ALA A 59 16.43 9.90 16.95
N SER A 60 15.61 9.87 15.90
CA SER A 60 15.45 10.97 14.95
C SER A 60 14.82 12.22 15.56
N ILE A 61 14.07 12.10 16.64
CA ILE A 61 13.49 13.24 17.36
C ILE A 61 14.43 13.71 18.50
N LEU A 62 14.90 12.80 19.35
CA LEU A 62 15.63 13.17 20.53
C LEU A 62 17.06 13.64 20.22
N ILE A 63 17.75 13.00 19.27
CA ILE A 63 19.14 13.36 18.93
C ILE A 63 19.21 14.83 18.45
N PRO A 64 18.44 15.28 17.44
CA PRO A 64 18.52 16.67 16.99
C PRO A 64 18.14 17.66 18.10
N ILE A 65 17.16 17.34 18.96
CA ILE A 65 16.76 18.22 20.06
C ILE A 65 17.92 18.40 21.04
N PHE A 66 18.53 17.30 21.51
CA PHE A 66 19.63 17.37 22.48
C PHE A 66 20.89 17.98 21.89
N VAL A 67 21.24 17.62 20.65
CA VAL A 67 22.41 18.19 19.96
C VAL A 67 22.20 19.68 19.73
N PHE A 68 21.01 20.12 19.27
CA PHE A 68 20.74 21.52 19.06
C PHE A 68 20.70 22.33 20.37
N ALA A 69 20.09 21.77 21.43
CA ALA A 69 20.11 22.39 22.76
C ALA A 69 21.54 22.55 23.29
N TYR A 70 22.39 21.52 23.11
CA TYR A 70 23.78 21.62 23.51
C TYR A 70 24.58 22.63 22.69
N LEU A 71 24.37 22.71 21.37
CA LEU A 71 24.96 23.72 20.52
C LEU A 71 24.55 25.15 20.94
N LEU A 72 23.27 25.35 21.31
CA LEU A 72 22.79 26.64 21.85
C LEU A 72 23.51 27.04 23.14
N PHE A 73 23.82 26.03 23.99
CA PHE A 73 24.55 26.27 25.23
C PHE A 73 26.01 26.63 24.99
N VAL A 74 26.67 26.06 23.97
CA VAL A 74 28.07 26.35 23.60
C VAL A 74 28.16 27.73 22.93
N ASP A 75 27.49 27.96 21.81
CA ASP A 75 27.35 29.23 21.12
C ASP A 75 26.11 29.27 20.25
N TRP A 76 25.15 30.13 20.58
CA TRP A 76 23.88 30.23 19.87
C TRP A 76 24.04 30.66 18.39
N ARG A 77 25.08 31.40 18.05
CA ARG A 77 25.36 31.87 16.67
C ARG A 77 25.77 30.69 15.80
N MET A 78 26.62 29.81 16.32
CA MET A 78 27.02 28.59 15.63
C MET A 78 25.87 27.58 15.55
N ALA A 79 25.01 27.49 16.59
CA ALA A 79 23.81 26.70 16.56
C ALA A 79 22.86 27.15 15.44
N LEU A 80 22.62 28.44 15.27
CA LEU A 80 21.81 28.95 14.17
C LEU A 80 22.46 28.69 12.80
N ALA A 81 23.78 28.85 12.69
CA ALA A 81 24.51 28.54 11.46
C ALA A 81 24.39 27.05 11.08
N SER A 82 24.31 26.14 12.08
CA SER A 82 24.15 24.72 11.83
C SER A 82 22.79 24.36 11.21
N LEU A 83 21.73 25.11 11.50
CA LEU A 83 20.41 24.93 10.89
C LEU A 83 20.29 25.57 9.51
N ALA A 84 21.16 26.52 9.16
CA ALA A 84 21.03 27.28 7.91
C ALA A 84 21.06 26.36 6.68
N SER A 85 21.94 25.35 6.66
CA SER A 85 22.01 24.36 5.55
C SER A 85 20.73 23.53 5.44
N ALA A 86 20.19 23.07 6.57
CA ALA A 86 18.97 22.28 6.59
C ALA A 86 17.75 23.11 6.15
N VAL A 87 17.63 24.35 6.65
CA VAL A 87 16.55 25.28 6.25
C VAL A 87 16.63 25.59 4.76
N LEU A 88 17.81 25.98 4.26
CA LEU A 88 18.00 26.30 2.84
C LEU A 88 17.74 25.09 1.95
N GLY A 89 18.28 23.92 2.30
CA GLY A 89 18.05 22.68 1.57
C GLY A 89 16.57 22.28 1.53
N ASN A 90 15.84 22.41 2.65
CA ASN A 90 14.41 22.15 2.69
C ASN A 90 13.60 23.15 1.86
N VAL A 91 13.92 24.45 1.90
CA VAL A 91 13.27 25.45 1.05
C VAL A 91 13.43 25.10 -0.42
N ILE A 92 14.62 24.70 -0.84
CA ILE A 92 14.89 24.24 -2.21
C ILE A 92 14.07 22.98 -2.53
N TYR A 93 14.06 22.00 -1.63
CA TYR A 93 13.31 20.77 -1.81
C TYR A 93 11.80 21.02 -1.94
N TYR A 94 11.22 21.83 -1.05
CA TYR A 94 9.79 22.14 -1.09
C TYR A 94 9.39 23.01 -2.29
N SER A 95 10.30 23.83 -2.83
CA SER A 95 10.03 24.58 -4.07
C SER A 95 9.78 23.67 -5.27
N MET A 96 10.35 22.46 -5.28
CA MET A 96 10.05 21.40 -6.25
C MET A 96 8.58 20.95 -6.21
N MET A 97 7.93 21.06 -5.02
CA MET A 97 6.54 20.60 -4.82
C MET A 97 5.51 21.50 -5.48
N ILE A 98 5.90 22.69 -5.95
CA ILE A 98 4.99 23.61 -6.64
C ILE A 98 4.48 22.94 -7.91
N GLY A 99 3.14 22.86 -8.05
CA GLY A 99 2.47 22.19 -9.15
C GLY A 99 2.48 20.65 -9.13
N ARG A 100 2.89 20.03 -8.00
CA ARG A 100 2.91 18.56 -7.83
C ARG A 100 1.53 17.93 -8.06
N SER A 101 0.46 18.55 -7.56
CA SER A 101 -0.90 17.99 -7.64
C SER A 101 -1.35 17.77 -9.11
N GLU A 102 -1.10 18.73 -9.99
CA GLU A 102 -1.46 18.62 -11.40
C GLU A 102 -0.64 17.54 -12.11
N ARG A 103 0.67 17.52 -11.89
CA ARG A 103 1.57 16.51 -12.47
C ARG A 103 1.24 15.10 -11.97
N MET A 104 0.87 14.97 -10.69
CA MET A 104 0.45 13.68 -10.13
C MET A 104 -0.85 13.19 -10.76
N LYS A 105 -1.85 14.07 -10.96
CA LYS A 105 -3.10 13.72 -11.64
C LYS A 105 -2.85 13.25 -13.07
N GLU A 106 -2.00 13.97 -13.81
CA GLU A 106 -1.63 13.62 -15.18
C GLU A 106 -0.93 12.24 -15.23
N TYR A 107 0.02 12.01 -14.34
CA TYR A 107 0.70 10.73 -14.21
C TYR A 107 -0.27 9.58 -13.86
N MET A 108 -1.15 9.77 -12.87
CA MET A 108 -2.12 8.77 -12.45
C MET A 108 -3.11 8.44 -13.57
N SER A 109 -3.57 9.44 -14.32
CA SER A 109 -4.44 9.25 -15.50
C SER A 109 -3.72 8.44 -16.57
N ALA A 110 -2.49 8.82 -16.95
CA ALA A 110 -1.74 8.12 -17.98
C ALA A 110 -1.38 6.68 -17.56
N ASN A 111 -1.06 6.46 -16.28
CA ASN A 111 -0.80 5.13 -15.74
C ASN A 111 -2.06 4.27 -15.71
N GLY A 112 -3.21 4.85 -15.39
CA GLY A 112 -4.52 4.19 -15.49
C GLY A 112 -4.83 3.75 -16.92
N ASP A 113 -4.65 4.64 -17.91
CA ASP A 113 -4.82 4.35 -19.34
C ASP A 113 -3.89 3.21 -19.80
N MET A 114 -2.63 3.23 -19.34
CA MET A 114 -1.65 2.18 -19.65
C MET A 114 -2.09 0.84 -19.07
N ASN A 115 -2.50 0.81 -17.81
CA ASN A 115 -2.95 -0.42 -17.14
C ASN A 115 -4.20 -1.00 -17.83
N ALA A 116 -5.18 -0.16 -18.17
CA ALA A 116 -6.36 -0.58 -18.93
C ALA A 116 -5.97 -1.19 -20.29
N THR A 117 -5.03 -0.56 -21.00
CA THR A 117 -4.52 -1.05 -22.28
C THR A 117 -3.78 -2.39 -22.14
N ILE A 118 -3.03 -2.60 -21.04
CA ILE A 118 -2.36 -3.88 -20.74
C ILE A 118 -3.42 -4.98 -20.55
N VAL A 119 -4.45 -4.72 -19.74
CA VAL A 119 -5.51 -5.69 -19.47
C VAL A 119 -6.27 -6.02 -20.74
N GLU A 120 -6.63 -5.01 -21.55
CA GLU A 120 -7.27 -5.21 -22.86
C GLU A 120 -6.40 -6.06 -23.79
N TYR A 121 -5.10 -5.77 -23.87
CA TYR A 121 -4.15 -6.49 -24.70
C TYR A 121 -3.99 -7.95 -24.28
N VAL A 122 -3.85 -8.22 -22.98
CA VAL A 122 -3.69 -9.58 -22.44
C VAL A 122 -4.97 -10.39 -22.62
N ASN A 123 -6.12 -9.83 -22.26
CA ASN A 123 -7.42 -10.52 -22.40
C ASN A 123 -7.84 -10.71 -23.86
N GLY A 124 -7.46 -9.77 -24.73
CA GLY A 124 -7.76 -9.85 -26.16
C GLY A 124 -6.74 -10.64 -27.01
N MET A 125 -5.72 -11.25 -26.39
CA MET A 125 -4.61 -11.86 -27.13
C MET A 125 -5.05 -12.97 -28.08
N GLU A 126 -6.05 -13.79 -27.72
CA GLU A 126 -6.59 -14.83 -28.58
C GLU A 126 -7.22 -14.24 -29.84
N VAL A 127 -8.04 -13.18 -29.67
CA VAL A 127 -8.69 -12.48 -30.79
C VAL A 127 -7.66 -11.77 -31.67
N ILE A 128 -6.68 -11.09 -31.06
CA ILE A 128 -5.60 -10.40 -31.76
C ILE A 128 -4.83 -11.37 -32.67
N ARG A 129 -4.51 -12.56 -32.16
CA ARG A 129 -3.84 -13.61 -32.92
C ARG A 129 -4.71 -14.18 -34.04
N MET A 130 -5.98 -14.43 -33.74
CA MET A 130 -6.95 -14.99 -34.73
C MET A 130 -7.13 -14.06 -35.93
N PHE A 131 -7.17 -12.75 -35.73
CA PHE A 131 -7.35 -11.73 -36.79
C PHE A 131 -6.04 -11.11 -37.29
N ASN A 132 -4.89 -11.60 -36.83
CA ASN A 132 -3.55 -11.09 -37.21
C ASN A 132 -3.39 -9.55 -36.98
N GLN A 133 -4.05 -9.00 -35.96
CA GLN A 133 -4.04 -7.58 -35.60
C GLN A 133 -2.92 -7.20 -34.61
N THR A 134 -1.87 -8.00 -34.56
CA THR A 134 -0.77 -7.84 -33.59
C THR A 134 -0.08 -6.48 -33.71
N ALA A 135 0.11 -5.97 -34.92
CA ALA A 135 0.83 -4.71 -35.16
C ALA A 135 0.04 -3.48 -34.64
N SER A 136 -1.28 -3.41 -34.86
CA SER A 136 -2.11 -2.29 -34.42
C SER A 136 -2.32 -2.26 -32.90
N SER A 137 -2.55 -3.43 -32.30
CA SER A 137 -2.69 -3.56 -30.85
C SER A 137 -1.39 -3.25 -30.12
N MET A 138 -0.24 -3.71 -30.66
CA MET A 138 1.09 -3.36 -30.15
C MET A 138 1.37 -1.86 -30.25
N GLY A 139 0.88 -1.20 -31.32
CA GLY A 139 1.01 0.24 -31.53
C GLY A 139 0.30 1.04 -30.41
N ARG A 140 -0.93 0.67 -30.04
CA ARG A 140 -1.67 1.29 -28.92
C ARG A 140 -0.96 1.11 -27.59
N PHE A 141 -0.55 -0.11 -27.28
CA PHE A 141 0.21 -0.42 -26.06
C PHE A 141 1.50 0.40 -25.98
N LYS A 142 2.31 0.38 -27.06
CA LYS A 142 3.53 1.18 -27.15
C LYS A 142 3.26 2.69 -26.95
N GLY A 143 2.18 3.20 -27.53
CA GLY A 143 1.77 4.61 -27.35
C GLY A 143 1.46 4.95 -25.91
N ALA A 144 0.73 4.09 -25.18
CA ALA A 144 0.40 4.27 -23.77
C ALA A 144 1.68 4.25 -22.90
N VAL A 145 2.59 3.30 -23.12
CA VAL A 145 3.88 3.22 -22.42
C VAL A 145 4.75 4.45 -22.68
N LEU A 146 4.81 4.91 -23.94
CA LEU A 146 5.57 6.11 -24.30
C LEU A 146 5.00 7.37 -23.64
N LYS A 147 3.66 7.49 -23.55
CA LYS A 147 2.99 8.60 -22.85
C LYS A 147 3.39 8.65 -21.38
N VAL A 148 3.33 7.53 -20.66
CA VAL A 148 3.76 7.43 -19.25
C VAL A 148 5.24 7.77 -19.13
N ARG A 149 6.10 7.24 -20.01
CA ARG A 149 7.53 7.56 -20.03
C ARG A 149 7.77 9.07 -20.17
N ASP A 150 7.06 9.72 -21.12
CA ASP A 150 7.29 11.13 -21.42
C ASP A 150 6.84 12.03 -20.28
N ILE A 151 5.67 11.76 -19.67
CA ILE A 151 5.18 12.44 -18.46
C ILE A 151 6.17 12.25 -17.31
N THR A 152 6.61 11.01 -17.05
CA THR A 152 7.56 10.69 -15.99
C THR A 152 8.89 11.39 -16.22
N THR A 153 9.40 11.35 -17.46
CA THR A 153 10.67 12.01 -17.81
C THR A 153 10.58 13.53 -17.65
N ALA A 154 9.47 14.15 -18.07
CA ALA A 154 9.25 15.58 -17.88
C ALA A 154 9.19 15.96 -16.39
N TRP A 155 8.52 15.12 -15.57
CA TRP A 155 8.49 15.29 -14.13
C TRP A 155 9.89 15.21 -13.51
N TYR A 156 10.65 14.16 -13.83
CA TYR A 156 12.03 14.02 -13.32
C TYR A 156 12.92 15.17 -13.75
N LYS A 157 12.87 15.62 -15.01
CA LYS A 157 13.63 16.77 -15.48
C LYS A 157 13.33 18.05 -14.68
N HIS A 158 12.09 18.23 -14.22
CA HIS A 158 11.72 19.32 -13.34
C HIS A 158 12.27 19.12 -11.91
N CYS A 159 12.17 17.91 -11.36
CA CYS A 159 12.53 17.62 -9.98
C CYS A 159 14.05 17.54 -9.74
N TYR A 160 14.80 16.97 -10.69
CA TYR A 160 16.22 16.68 -10.54
C TYR A 160 17.09 17.86 -10.11
N PRO A 161 16.98 19.07 -10.68
CA PRO A 161 17.80 20.21 -10.25
C PRO A 161 17.59 20.52 -8.77
N PHE A 162 16.33 20.59 -8.32
CA PHE A 162 16.00 20.89 -6.94
C PHE A 162 16.47 19.79 -5.98
N MET A 163 16.23 18.52 -6.35
CA MET A 163 16.70 17.38 -5.56
C MET A 163 18.23 17.37 -5.45
N SER A 164 18.93 17.53 -6.57
CA SER A 164 20.41 17.52 -6.59
C SER A 164 20.99 18.64 -5.76
N ILE A 165 20.47 19.87 -5.90
CA ILE A 165 20.94 21.01 -5.13
C ILE A 165 20.63 20.82 -3.64
N SER A 166 19.44 20.38 -3.29
CA SER A 166 19.04 20.11 -1.90
C SER A 166 19.92 19.02 -1.27
N GLN A 167 20.19 17.93 -1.99
CA GLN A 167 21.03 16.80 -1.55
C GLN A 167 22.50 17.22 -1.31
N VAL A 168 22.97 18.28 -1.98
CA VAL A 168 24.30 18.83 -1.75
C VAL A 168 24.26 19.86 -0.61
N VAL A 169 23.28 20.75 -0.59
CA VAL A 169 23.19 21.86 0.38
C VAL A 169 22.90 21.36 1.79
N MET A 170 21.99 20.41 1.96
CA MET A 170 21.62 19.92 3.30
C MET A 170 22.79 19.35 4.10
N PRO A 171 23.63 18.44 3.59
CA PRO A 171 24.77 17.92 4.34
C PRO A 171 25.97 18.89 4.39
N SER A 172 25.97 19.97 3.60
CA SER A 172 27.06 20.94 3.55
C SER A 172 27.08 21.90 4.75
N THR A 173 26.77 21.41 5.94
CA THR A 173 26.68 22.17 7.20
C THR A 173 28.01 22.91 7.49
N ILE A 174 29.12 22.27 7.17
CA ILE A 174 30.48 22.88 7.33
C ILE A 174 30.57 24.21 6.58
N ALA A 175 29.99 24.33 5.38
CA ALA A 175 30.05 25.57 4.57
C ALA A 175 29.38 26.77 5.27
N PHE A 176 28.47 26.51 6.20
CA PHE A 176 27.78 27.56 6.99
C PHE A 176 28.43 27.77 8.37
N VAL A 177 28.79 26.68 9.06
CA VAL A 177 29.31 26.72 10.43
C VAL A 177 30.76 27.21 10.45
N LEU A 178 31.60 26.77 9.51
CA LEU A 178 33.01 27.12 9.48
C LEU A 178 33.27 28.64 9.31
N PRO A 179 32.63 29.35 8.35
CA PRO A 179 32.85 30.83 8.24
C PRO A 179 32.43 31.57 9.51
N VAL A 180 31.29 31.18 10.11
CA VAL A 180 30.84 31.79 11.38
C VAL A 180 31.84 31.50 12.49
N GLY A 181 32.31 30.26 12.61
CA GLY A 181 33.32 29.87 13.59
C GLY A 181 34.64 30.64 13.46
N VAL A 182 35.12 30.83 12.22
CA VAL A 182 36.33 31.60 11.94
C VAL A 182 36.17 33.07 12.35
N VAL A 183 35.05 33.71 12.03
CA VAL A 183 34.75 35.09 12.42
C VAL A 183 34.70 35.22 13.95
N LEU A 184 34.05 34.30 14.64
CA LEU A 184 33.95 34.32 16.10
C LEU A 184 35.28 34.04 16.79
N LEU A 185 36.09 33.14 16.23
CA LEU A 185 37.43 32.84 16.71
C LEU A 185 38.37 34.05 16.56
N SER A 186 38.33 34.70 15.39
CA SER A 186 39.12 35.90 15.16
C SER A 186 38.69 37.10 16.02
N GLY A 187 37.40 37.15 16.39
CA GLY A 187 36.85 38.13 17.35
C GLY A 187 37.14 37.80 18.82
N GLY A 188 37.78 36.65 19.11
CA GLY A 188 38.12 36.23 20.49
C GLY A 188 36.92 35.85 21.34
N THR A 189 35.75 35.59 20.72
CA THR A 189 34.51 35.28 21.44
C THR A 189 34.28 33.79 21.62
N THR A 190 35.04 32.93 20.92
CA THR A 190 34.99 31.46 20.99
C THR A 190 36.41 30.89 20.93
N THR A 191 36.57 29.65 21.41
CA THR A 191 37.82 28.89 21.34
C THR A 191 37.85 27.95 20.14
N LEU A 192 39.04 27.57 19.69
CA LEU A 192 39.21 26.62 18.60
C LEU A 192 38.50 25.27 18.91
N ASN A 193 38.54 24.81 20.18
CA ASN A 193 37.91 23.59 20.60
C ASN A 193 36.38 23.65 20.46
N GLU A 194 35.77 24.79 20.81
CA GLU A 194 34.34 25.02 20.65
C GLU A 194 33.94 25.04 19.17
N VAL A 195 34.73 25.65 18.30
CA VAL A 195 34.47 25.65 16.85
C VAL A 195 34.52 24.23 16.29
N ILE A 196 35.56 23.45 16.63
CA ILE A 196 35.67 22.05 16.18
C ILE A 196 34.50 21.22 16.70
N LEU A 197 34.14 21.36 17.98
CA LEU A 197 33.01 20.64 18.59
C LEU A 197 31.69 20.98 17.88
N CYS A 198 31.43 22.27 17.62
CA CYS A 198 30.22 22.68 16.92
C CYS A 198 30.16 22.15 15.48
N ILE A 199 31.29 22.11 14.75
CA ILE A 199 31.33 21.50 13.41
C ILE A 199 30.96 20.00 13.46
N LEU A 200 31.59 19.25 14.38
CA LEU A 200 31.32 17.79 14.48
C LEU A 200 29.87 17.50 14.84
N LEU A 201 29.33 18.22 15.82
CA LEU A 201 27.94 18.04 16.26
C LEU A 201 26.94 18.48 15.20
N SER A 202 27.20 19.56 14.46
CA SER A 202 26.30 20.05 13.43
C SER A 202 26.18 19.09 12.23
N MET A 203 27.25 18.35 11.91
CA MET A 203 27.15 17.28 10.89
C MET A 203 26.18 16.16 11.28
N GLY A 204 26.18 15.76 12.57
CA GLY A 204 25.24 14.77 13.09
C GLY A 204 23.78 15.26 13.15
N LEU A 205 23.59 16.56 13.39
CA LEU A 205 22.27 17.18 13.46
C LEU A 205 21.49 17.05 12.15
N VAL A 206 22.11 17.36 11.02
CA VAL A 206 21.44 17.30 9.70
C VAL A 206 21.14 15.88 9.29
N GLY A 207 22.02 14.91 9.58
CA GLY A 207 21.75 13.49 9.34
C GLY A 207 20.50 12.99 10.06
N SER A 208 20.33 13.39 11.33
CA SER A 208 19.13 13.03 12.12
C SER A 208 17.85 13.67 11.59
N LEU A 209 17.91 14.90 11.06
CA LEU A 209 16.76 15.56 10.43
C LEU A 209 16.36 14.88 9.12
N GLN A 210 17.33 14.40 8.34
CA GLN A 210 17.03 13.61 7.12
C GLN A 210 16.39 12.27 7.45
N ALA A 211 16.89 11.54 8.44
CA ALA A 211 16.29 10.30 8.92
C ALA A 211 14.83 10.48 9.37
N MET A 212 14.49 11.63 9.97
CA MET A 212 13.11 11.96 10.32
C MET A 212 12.19 12.08 9.10
N ILE A 213 12.69 12.64 7.98
CA ILE A 213 11.92 12.76 6.73
C ILE A 213 11.68 11.37 6.11
N GLU A 214 12.69 10.51 6.09
CA GLU A 214 12.58 9.14 5.59
C GLU A 214 11.56 8.34 6.40
N PHE A 215 11.57 8.48 7.72
CA PHE A 215 10.61 7.86 8.61
C PHE A 215 9.14 8.23 8.29
N TRP A 216 8.86 9.48 7.89
CA TRP A 216 7.51 9.88 7.48
C TRP A 216 7.02 9.16 6.22
N HIS A 217 7.93 8.85 5.28
CA HIS A 217 7.59 8.03 4.11
C HIS A 217 7.23 6.60 4.50
N ASP A 218 7.93 6.06 5.49
CA ASP A 218 7.69 4.72 6.02
C ASP A 218 6.34 4.63 6.74
N ILE A 219 6.00 5.60 7.57
CA ILE A 219 4.68 5.68 8.20
C ILE A 219 3.56 5.75 7.14
N ALA A 220 3.75 6.49 6.05
CA ALA A 220 2.76 6.58 4.99
C ALA A 220 2.42 5.21 4.38
N ALA A 221 3.39 4.30 4.30
CA ALA A 221 3.16 2.92 3.85
C ALA A 221 2.25 2.13 4.80
N ILE A 222 2.35 2.34 6.11
CA ILE A 222 1.46 1.73 7.11
C ILE A 222 0.01 2.19 6.87
N TYR A 223 -0.21 3.49 6.66
CA TYR A 223 -1.54 4.05 6.38
C TYR A 223 -2.15 3.53 5.07
N GLU A 224 -1.34 3.12 4.10
CA GLU A 224 -1.80 2.50 2.86
C GLU A 224 -2.24 1.05 3.07
N ILE A 225 -1.48 0.28 3.87
CA ILE A 225 -1.69 -1.16 4.08
C ILE A 225 -2.81 -1.43 5.08
N GLN A 226 -2.87 -0.66 6.18
CA GLN A 226 -3.83 -0.86 7.26
C GLN A 226 -5.28 -1.00 6.80
N PRO A 227 -5.85 -0.09 5.97
CA PRO A 227 -7.26 -0.20 5.57
C PRO A 227 -7.54 -1.45 4.73
N ARG A 228 -6.55 -1.96 3.99
CA ARG A 228 -6.69 -3.18 3.18
C ARG A 228 -6.80 -4.42 4.07
N ILE A 229 -5.98 -4.51 5.11
CA ILE A 229 -6.05 -5.59 6.10
C ILE A 229 -7.35 -5.47 6.91
N GLN A 230 -7.71 -4.27 7.34
CA GLN A 230 -8.92 -4.02 8.11
C GLN A 230 -10.17 -4.40 7.32
N ALA A 231 -10.28 -4.01 6.06
CA ALA A 231 -11.40 -4.37 5.19
C ALA A 231 -11.57 -5.89 5.05
N LEU A 232 -10.46 -6.64 5.02
CA LEU A 232 -10.54 -8.11 5.01
C LEU A 232 -10.99 -8.67 6.36
N LEU A 233 -10.47 -8.16 7.47
CA LEU A 233 -10.84 -8.62 8.82
C LEU A 233 -12.28 -8.28 9.18
N GLU A 234 -12.84 -7.22 8.63
CA GLU A 234 -14.24 -6.80 8.81
C GLU A 234 -15.20 -7.45 7.80
N ALA A 235 -14.70 -8.18 6.80
CA ALA A 235 -15.53 -8.85 5.81
C ALA A 235 -16.52 -9.82 6.49
N LYS A 236 -17.70 -9.99 5.89
CA LYS A 236 -18.77 -10.84 6.42
C LYS A 236 -18.32 -12.30 6.49
N GLU A 237 -18.53 -12.93 7.64
CA GLU A 237 -18.32 -14.36 7.84
C GLU A 237 -19.59 -15.13 7.50
N LEU A 238 -19.44 -16.38 7.09
CA LEU A 238 -20.58 -17.31 7.00
C LEU A 238 -21.05 -17.62 8.42
N PRO A 239 -22.35 -17.51 8.71
CA PRO A 239 -22.89 -17.95 9.99
C PRO A 239 -22.64 -19.45 10.21
N GLU A 240 -22.02 -19.79 11.32
CA GLU A 240 -21.85 -21.17 11.74
C GLU A 240 -22.86 -21.49 12.85
N PRO A 241 -23.52 -22.66 12.83
CA PRO A 241 -24.38 -23.07 13.93
C PRO A 241 -23.54 -23.30 15.19
N ILE A 242 -24.09 -22.88 16.34
CA ILE A 242 -23.41 -23.01 17.65
C ILE A 242 -23.27 -24.50 18.02
N GLU A 243 -24.23 -25.33 17.61
CA GLU A 243 -24.20 -26.78 17.82
C GLU A 243 -24.17 -27.49 16.48
N ALA A 244 -23.38 -28.56 16.40
CA ALA A 244 -23.36 -29.42 15.21
C ALA A 244 -24.73 -30.06 15.02
N GLN A 245 -25.42 -29.73 13.94
CA GLN A 245 -26.67 -30.38 13.56
C GLN A 245 -26.34 -31.65 12.77
N HIS A 246 -26.83 -32.79 13.25
CA HIS A 246 -26.76 -34.02 12.47
C HIS A 246 -27.95 -34.07 11.51
N SER A 247 -27.64 -34.20 10.24
CA SER A 247 -28.67 -34.45 9.22
C SER A 247 -29.40 -35.79 9.50
N SER A 248 -30.73 -35.78 9.46
CA SER A 248 -31.54 -36.97 9.56
C SER A 248 -31.74 -37.71 8.21
N GLY A 249 -31.21 -37.15 7.12
CA GLY A 249 -31.24 -37.65 5.76
C GLY A 249 -30.15 -36.99 4.91
N ASN A 250 -30.03 -37.42 3.64
CA ASN A 250 -29.06 -36.85 2.68
C ASN A 250 -29.81 -36.28 1.46
N ASP A 251 -31.09 -35.95 1.61
CA ASP A 251 -31.85 -35.25 0.56
C ASP A 251 -31.46 -33.77 0.55
N VAL A 252 -31.27 -33.22 -0.63
CA VAL A 252 -31.03 -31.78 -0.79
C VAL A 252 -32.34 -31.10 -1.16
N GLU A 253 -32.85 -30.23 -0.31
CA GLU A 253 -34.08 -29.49 -0.54
C GLU A 253 -33.82 -27.99 -0.70
N LEU A 254 -34.34 -27.40 -1.77
CA LEU A 254 -34.38 -25.98 -2.01
C LEU A 254 -35.80 -25.46 -1.87
N LYS A 255 -35.99 -24.41 -1.06
CA LYS A 255 -37.31 -23.81 -0.80
C LYS A 255 -37.23 -22.31 -1.16
N ASP A 256 -37.92 -21.95 -2.25
CA ASP A 256 -38.06 -20.56 -2.70
C ASP A 256 -36.73 -19.78 -2.69
N VAL A 257 -35.69 -20.39 -3.28
CA VAL A 257 -34.33 -19.87 -3.23
C VAL A 257 -34.18 -18.70 -4.17
N HIS A 258 -33.78 -17.55 -3.61
CA HIS A 258 -33.39 -16.33 -4.33
C HIS A 258 -31.92 -16.04 -4.08
N PHE A 259 -31.22 -15.57 -5.09
CA PHE A 259 -29.82 -15.16 -4.96
C PHE A 259 -29.42 -14.05 -5.92
N SER A 260 -28.66 -13.10 -5.42
CA SER A 260 -28.13 -11.97 -6.19
C SER A 260 -26.60 -11.86 -6.04
N TYR A 261 -25.90 -11.64 -7.15
CA TYR A 261 -24.52 -11.13 -7.13
C TYR A 261 -24.57 -9.61 -7.04
N GLY A 262 -24.33 -9.07 -5.84
CA GLY A 262 -24.48 -7.63 -5.59
C GLY A 262 -25.93 -7.17 -5.84
N ALA A 263 -26.13 -6.29 -6.83
CA ALA A 263 -27.46 -5.76 -7.18
C ALA A 263 -28.21 -6.58 -8.25
N ILE A 264 -27.57 -7.60 -8.82
CA ILE A 264 -28.15 -8.39 -9.94
C ILE A 264 -28.68 -9.71 -9.40
N GLU A 265 -30.01 -9.89 -9.41
CA GLU A 265 -30.63 -11.16 -9.06
C GLU A 265 -30.44 -12.18 -10.21
N VAL A 266 -29.98 -13.39 -9.85
CA VAL A 266 -29.64 -14.47 -10.79
C VAL A 266 -30.52 -15.69 -10.57
N ILE A 267 -30.99 -15.93 -9.35
CA ILE A 267 -31.88 -17.04 -8.99
C ILE A 267 -33.18 -16.42 -8.46
N HIS A 268 -34.29 -16.77 -9.06
CA HIS A 268 -35.61 -16.17 -8.86
C HIS A 268 -36.61 -17.22 -8.34
N GLY A 269 -36.56 -17.57 -7.05
CA GLY A 269 -37.55 -18.43 -6.39
C GLY A 269 -37.51 -19.89 -6.86
N VAL A 270 -36.36 -20.55 -6.82
CA VAL A 270 -36.19 -21.95 -7.23
C VAL A 270 -36.53 -22.91 -6.08
N SER A 271 -37.40 -23.88 -6.34
CA SER A 271 -37.77 -24.91 -5.39
C SER A 271 -37.72 -26.29 -6.04
N PHE A 272 -36.98 -27.21 -5.44
CA PHE A 272 -36.97 -28.64 -5.80
C PHE A 272 -36.32 -29.49 -4.69
N THR A 273 -36.50 -30.82 -4.76
CA THR A 273 -35.85 -31.79 -3.89
C THR A 273 -35.04 -32.77 -4.72
N ALA A 274 -33.75 -32.87 -4.44
CA ALA A 274 -32.88 -33.90 -4.98
C ALA A 274 -32.74 -35.03 -3.93
N LYS A 275 -33.26 -36.20 -4.24
CA LYS A 275 -33.28 -37.35 -3.30
C LYS A 275 -31.91 -38.00 -3.19
N ALA A 276 -31.56 -38.42 -1.99
CA ALA A 276 -30.34 -39.18 -1.73
C ALA A 276 -30.25 -40.43 -2.62
N GLY A 277 -29.05 -40.73 -3.09
CA GLY A 277 -28.79 -41.87 -3.96
C GLY A 277 -29.29 -41.73 -5.40
N THR A 278 -29.87 -40.60 -5.79
CA THR A 278 -30.30 -40.31 -7.17
C THR A 278 -29.40 -39.30 -7.85
N VAL A 279 -29.46 -39.30 -9.19
CA VAL A 279 -28.79 -38.27 -10.00
C VAL A 279 -29.81 -37.22 -10.44
N THR A 280 -29.65 -35.99 -10.02
CA THR A 280 -30.50 -34.85 -10.43
C THR A 280 -29.75 -33.98 -11.42
N ALA A 281 -30.28 -33.79 -12.62
CA ALA A 281 -29.67 -32.94 -13.65
C ALA A 281 -30.31 -31.55 -13.69
N LEU A 282 -29.49 -30.50 -13.59
CA LEU A 282 -29.89 -29.10 -13.80
C LEU A 282 -29.75 -28.79 -15.29
N VAL A 283 -30.86 -28.61 -16.01
CA VAL A 283 -30.88 -28.34 -17.45
C VAL A 283 -31.47 -26.96 -17.73
N GLY A 284 -31.01 -26.31 -18.78
CA GLY A 284 -31.47 -24.97 -19.19
C GLY A 284 -30.46 -24.25 -20.07
N PRO A 285 -30.84 -23.10 -20.66
CA PRO A 285 -29.95 -22.31 -21.52
C PRO A 285 -28.71 -21.76 -20.77
N SER A 286 -27.71 -21.30 -21.54
CA SER A 286 -26.54 -20.63 -20.93
C SER A 286 -27.01 -19.38 -20.18
N GLY A 287 -26.45 -19.12 -18.99
CA GLY A 287 -26.86 -17.99 -18.16
C GLY A 287 -28.09 -18.21 -17.26
N SER A 288 -28.78 -19.37 -17.32
CA SER A 288 -29.96 -19.65 -16.47
C SER A 288 -29.65 -19.92 -14.98
N GLY A 289 -28.48 -19.66 -14.49
CA GLY A 289 -28.14 -19.80 -13.06
C GLY A 289 -27.74 -21.19 -12.58
N LYS A 290 -27.62 -22.23 -13.45
CA LYS A 290 -27.31 -23.63 -13.06
C LYS A 290 -26.03 -23.74 -12.20
N SER A 291 -24.96 -23.13 -12.66
CA SER A 291 -23.67 -23.13 -11.93
C SER A 291 -23.76 -22.37 -10.60
N THR A 292 -24.55 -21.29 -10.57
CA THR A 292 -24.83 -20.53 -9.34
C THR A 292 -25.58 -21.38 -8.34
N LEU A 293 -26.61 -22.10 -8.81
CA LEU A 293 -27.41 -23.01 -7.96
C LEU A 293 -26.56 -24.12 -7.36
N ALA A 294 -25.69 -24.75 -8.16
CA ALA A 294 -24.74 -25.75 -7.67
C ALA A 294 -23.80 -25.20 -6.60
N LYS A 295 -23.31 -23.94 -6.78
CA LYS A 295 -22.47 -23.27 -5.80
C LYS A 295 -23.23 -22.90 -4.52
N LEU A 296 -24.55 -22.57 -4.60
CA LEU A 296 -25.38 -22.33 -3.43
C LEU A 296 -25.63 -23.63 -2.65
N ILE A 297 -25.85 -24.75 -3.33
CA ILE A 297 -25.95 -26.07 -2.69
C ILE A 297 -24.65 -26.43 -1.96
N ALA A 298 -23.51 -26.14 -2.55
CA ALA A 298 -22.20 -26.30 -1.93
C ALA A 298 -21.86 -25.19 -0.89
N ARG A 299 -22.79 -24.27 -0.62
CA ARG A 299 -22.66 -23.15 0.31
C ARG A 299 -21.45 -22.26 0.05
N PHE A 300 -21.16 -21.98 -1.23
CA PHE A 300 -20.16 -20.95 -1.58
C PHE A 300 -20.63 -19.55 -1.21
N TRP A 301 -21.94 -19.34 -1.20
CA TRP A 301 -22.66 -18.19 -0.66
C TRP A 301 -23.89 -18.66 0.08
N ASP A 302 -24.38 -17.88 1.04
CA ASP A 302 -25.71 -18.05 1.57
C ASP A 302 -26.74 -17.46 0.59
N VAL A 303 -27.94 -18.01 0.57
CA VAL A 303 -29.06 -17.51 -0.25
C VAL A 303 -29.51 -16.13 0.20
N SER A 304 -30.01 -15.30 -0.72
CA SER A 304 -30.57 -13.98 -0.39
C SER A 304 -31.93 -14.09 0.30
N ALA A 305 -32.74 -15.07 -0.11
CA ALA A 305 -34.01 -15.46 0.51
C ALA A 305 -34.29 -16.94 0.24
N GLY A 306 -35.18 -17.52 1.00
CA GLY A 306 -35.47 -18.96 0.95
C GLY A 306 -34.47 -19.76 1.78
N ALA A 307 -34.37 -21.07 1.53
CA ALA A 307 -33.49 -21.98 2.25
C ALA A 307 -32.98 -23.12 1.37
N VAL A 308 -31.73 -23.51 1.62
CA VAL A 308 -31.13 -24.77 1.12
C VAL A 308 -30.86 -25.65 2.33
N THR A 309 -31.40 -26.85 2.37
CA THR A 309 -31.22 -27.81 3.46
C THR A 309 -30.71 -29.14 2.93
N VAL A 310 -29.91 -29.84 3.74
CA VAL A 310 -29.37 -31.18 3.48
C VAL A 310 -29.69 -32.09 4.63
#